data_0afdb23f16d5b8cb54de8b716a3082b5
#
_entry.id   0afdb23f16d5b8cb54de8b716a3082b5
#
_cell.length_a   1.000
_cell.length_b   1.000
_cell.length_c   1.000
_cell.angle_alpha   90.00
_cell.angle_beta   90.00
_cell.angle_gamma   90.00
#
_symmetry.space_group_name_H-M   'P 1'
#
loop_
_entity.id
_entity.type
_entity.pdbx_description
1 polymer ?
#
loop_
_entity_poly.entity_id
_entity_poly.type
_entity_poly.pdbx_seq_one_letter_code
_entity_poly.pdbx_strand_id
1 'polypeptide(L)'
;MPDTFNDLRPHIVDYLYDRGIDPQKRFRCLNPKHLDRDPSMGYDAKRQKVHCFACGADYDLFDLLAIDENLTSPHDALALASKRYGHGDAGEARPDDRLSRETLPASYPESCFSHRRKTDYFAKRGLSDATVTRFRLGYDPEHDCVVLPCENGRCVRRAVAEKRYLNEKGQPSPLFQPELLTAGGEEPVFLLEGAFDALSAEELGYRAAALNGAGNREKAAALLRGLDRPAPILLLTDNDAAGNAWAAALTEEFPWLYRCPGVPTGKDLNEFLCADREGAARFLAQAVEDRQAQQPPPYAETSAAGQMEAFRAYIEAQAKRPALKTGFEGLDQTLDGGLYDGLYVIGAVSSLGKTAFCMQIADQLAMQGRDVLIFSLEMMTWELMARSVSRESFLLDTSARRRLAKTARGVLDGRRWAGYSAQDLAHLELAQTRYASYAKHLYFREGDHETGLDYIRAEVARHIAETGQKPVVLIDYLQIIAPVDVHFTDKQNLDRIVCALKKLSRQHGLTILAISSFNRENYNLEVSMNAFKESGGIDYSADVLLGLQARGAGRPGFNIDEEKRKDPRERELKILKNRSAALGQPIPLRYYPAFSCFEEG
;
A
#
# COMPACT_ATOMS: atom_id res chain seq x y z
N MET A 1 -22.20 25.77 39.51
CA MET A 1 -21.26 24.74 40.00
C MET A 1 -20.73 24.01 38.78
N PRO A 2 -19.51 23.53 38.77
CA PRO A 2 -19.07 22.74 37.61
C PRO A 2 -19.94 21.50 37.51
N ASP A 3 -20.35 21.14 36.28
CA ASP A 3 -21.13 19.96 35.97
C ASP A 3 -20.41 18.68 36.42
N THR A 4 -21.13 17.77 37.05
CA THR A 4 -20.62 16.48 37.51
C THR A 4 -20.94 15.37 36.51
N PHE A 5 -20.25 14.24 36.60
CA PHE A 5 -20.59 13.05 35.80
C PHE A 5 -22.07 12.64 35.91
N ASN A 6 -22.67 12.82 37.07
CA ASN A 6 -24.09 12.46 37.29
C ASN A 6 -25.07 13.44 36.63
N ASP A 7 -24.69 14.71 36.51
CA ASP A 7 -25.52 15.73 35.86
C ASP A 7 -25.58 15.55 34.35
N LEU A 8 -24.49 15.07 33.77
CA LEU A 8 -24.32 14.95 32.30
C LEU A 8 -24.70 13.57 31.75
N ARG A 9 -24.69 12.50 32.53
CA ARG A 9 -25.06 11.15 32.07
C ARG A 9 -26.38 11.05 31.31
N PRO A 10 -27.48 11.73 31.74
CA PRO A 10 -28.76 11.68 31.03
C PRO A 10 -28.68 12.12 29.57
N HIS A 11 -27.70 12.97 29.22
CA HIS A 11 -27.47 13.46 27.87
C HIS A 11 -26.95 12.39 26.87
N ILE A 12 -26.80 11.14 27.32
CA ILE A 12 -26.57 10.02 26.40
C ILE A 12 -27.71 9.88 25.38
N VAL A 13 -28.91 10.27 25.74
CA VAL A 13 -30.06 10.28 24.82
C VAL A 13 -29.89 11.34 23.75
N ASP A 14 -29.42 12.53 24.12
CA ASP A 14 -29.14 13.62 23.19
C ASP A 14 -27.99 13.22 22.24
N TYR A 15 -26.93 12.61 22.78
CA TYR A 15 -25.82 12.05 22.01
C TYR A 15 -26.28 11.02 20.98
N LEU A 16 -27.22 10.11 21.34
CA LEU A 16 -27.75 9.12 20.41
C LEU A 16 -28.56 9.77 19.30
N TYR A 17 -29.40 10.75 19.64
CA TYR A 17 -30.15 11.51 18.64
C TYR A 17 -29.26 12.32 17.72
N ASP A 18 -28.18 12.94 18.22
CA ASP A 18 -27.19 13.66 17.42
C ASP A 18 -26.54 12.77 16.37
N ARG A 19 -26.51 11.46 16.63
CA ARG A 19 -26.03 10.43 15.69
C ARG A 19 -27.13 9.81 14.82
N GLY A 20 -28.36 10.30 14.90
CA GLY A 20 -29.49 9.73 14.16
C GLY A 20 -29.94 8.37 14.68
N ILE A 21 -29.58 8.01 15.94
CA ILE A 21 -29.93 6.76 16.57
C ILE A 21 -31.19 6.98 17.42
N ASP A 22 -32.25 6.22 17.16
CA ASP A 22 -33.48 6.19 18.00
C ASP A 22 -33.25 5.30 19.23
N PRO A 23 -33.11 5.87 20.45
CA PRO A 23 -32.86 5.10 21.67
C PRO A 23 -34.01 4.17 22.08
N GLN A 24 -35.18 4.30 21.46
CA GLN A 24 -36.33 3.42 21.75
C GLN A 24 -36.27 2.12 20.91
N LYS A 25 -35.40 2.04 19.90
CA LYS A 25 -35.20 0.87 19.05
C LYS A 25 -33.84 0.24 19.28
N ARG A 26 -33.68 -1.01 18.86
CA ARG A 26 -32.34 -1.59 18.77
C ARG A 26 -31.59 -0.99 17.60
N PHE A 27 -30.30 -0.76 17.78
CA PHE A 27 -29.40 -0.18 16.80
C PHE A 27 -28.08 -0.97 16.76
N ARG A 28 -27.25 -0.70 15.75
CA ARG A 28 -25.96 -1.35 15.59
C ARG A 28 -24.99 -0.99 16.71
N CYS A 29 -24.15 -1.92 17.08
CA CYS A 29 -23.19 -1.77 18.16
C CYS A 29 -22.24 -0.60 17.92
N LEU A 30 -22.05 0.24 18.93
CA LEU A 30 -21.12 1.38 18.90
C LEU A 30 -19.68 0.99 19.30
N ASN A 31 -19.42 -0.31 19.57
CA ASN A 31 -18.08 -0.81 19.82
C ASN A 31 -17.30 -0.88 18.52
N PRO A 32 -16.20 -0.11 18.33
CA PRO A 32 -15.41 -0.11 17.09
C PRO A 32 -14.76 -1.46 16.75
N LYS A 33 -14.67 -2.37 17.74
CA LYS A 33 -14.12 -3.74 17.58
C LYS A 33 -15.21 -4.78 17.26
N HIS A 34 -16.48 -4.39 17.17
CA HIS A 34 -17.58 -5.30 16.90
C HIS A 34 -18.31 -4.89 15.62
N LEU A 35 -18.07 -5.66 14.55
CA LEU A 35 -18.81 -5.53 13.28
C LEU A 35 -20.20 -6.16 13.43
N ASP A 36 -21.18 -5.33 13.73
CA ASP A 36 -22.57 -5.74 13.95
C ASP A 36 -23.32 -5.87 12.60
N ARG A 37 -23.78 -7.08 12.28
CA ARG A 37 -24.59 -7.33 11.07
C ARG A 37 -26.05 -7.02 11.29
N ASP A 38 -26.56 -7.30 12.49
CA ASP A 38 -27.93 -7.07 12.91
C ASP A 38 -27.96 -6.15 14.13
N PRO A 39 -28.96 -5.23 14.27
CA PRO A 39 -29.05 -4.31 15.42
C PRO A 39 -29.05 -5.06 16.75
N SER A 40 -27.92 -5.04 17.46
CA SER A 40 -27.72 -5.79 18.71
C SER A 40 -27.50 -4.93 19.94
N MET A 41 -27.45 -3.58 19.81
CA MET A 41 -27.29 -2.66 20.93
C MET A 41 -28.63 -1.95 21.27
N GLY A 42 -28.88 -1.71 22.55
CA GLY A 42 -30.06 -0.99 23.03
C GLY A 42 -29.71 -0.05 24.18
N TYR A 43 -30.51 1.00 24.36
CA TYR A 43 -30.37 1.94 25.46
C TYR A 43 -31.16 1.46 26.71
N ASP A 44 -30.50 1.47 27.86
CA ASP A 44 -31.09 1.21 29.17
C ASP A 44 -31.25 2.53 29.93
N ALA A 45 -32.49 3.01 29.97
CA ALA A 45 -32.83 4.27 30.64
C ALA A 45 -32.59 4.27 32.17
N LYS A 46 -32.63 3.08 32.82
CA LYS A 46 -32.38 2.99 34.28
C LYS A 46 -30.88 3.11 34.60
N ARG A 47 -30.05 2.55 33.73
CA ARG A 47 -28.58 2.58 33.88
C ARG A 47 -27.96 3.78 33.19
N GLN A 48 -28.70 4.47 32.31
CA GLN A 48 -28.21 5.55 31.44
C GLN A 48 -26.98 5.11 30.63
N LYS A 49 -27.06 3.90 30.05
CA LYS A 49 -26.01 3.26 29.26
C LYS A 49 -26.59 2.58 28.02
N VAL A 50 -25.77 2.38 27.03
CA VAL A 50 -26.08 1.49 25.91
C VAL A 50 -25.42 0.15 26.16
N HIS A 51 -26.13 -0.94 25.88
CA HIS A 51 -25.66 -2.31 26.04
C HIS A 51 -25.79 -3.08 24.73
N CYS A 52 -24.71 -3.74 24.32
CA CYS A 52 -24.72 -4.65 23.18
C CYS A 52 -24.96 -6.09 23.64
N PHE A 53 -26.07 -6.68 23.22
CA PHE A 53 -26.46 -8.04 23.59
C PHE A 53 -25.65 -9.13 22.88
N ALA A 54 -24.87 -8.76 21.84
CA ALA A 54 -24.02 -9.69 21.09
C ALA A 54 -22.58 -9.75 21.62
N CYS A 55 -21.95 -8.60 21.88
CA CYS A 55 -20.55 -8.56 22.35
C CYS A 55 -20.40 -8.20 23.84
N GLY A 56 -21.51 -7.91 24.55
CA GLY A 56 -21.49 -7.56 25.96
C GLY A 56 -20.94 -6.17 26.30
N ALA A 57 -20.68 -5.32 25.32
CA ALA A 57 -20.15 -3.98 25.55
C ALA A 57 -21.21 -3.07 26.21
N ASP A 58 -20.80 -2.36 27.27
CA ASP A 58 -21.59 -1.38 28.02
C ASP A 58 -20.89 -0.03 27.94
N TYR A 59 -21.59 1.02 27.46
CA TYR A 59 -21.03 2.38 27.36
C TYR A 59 -21.98 3.41 27.95
N ASP A 60 -21.43 4.36 28.71
CA ASP A 60 -22.13 5.60 29.06
C ASP A 60 -21.74 6.75 28.11
N LEU A 61 -22.26 7.95 28.35
CA LEU A 61 -21.99 9.14 27.54
C LEU A 61 -20.48 9.40 27.40
N PHE A 62 -19.73 9.27 28.48
CA PHE A 62 -18.31 9.60 28.53
C PHE A 62 -17.46 8.55 27.80
N ASP A 63 -17.85 7.28 27.93
CA ASP A 63 -17.21 6.19 27.18
C ASP A 63 -17.36 6.40 25.67
N LEU A 64 -18.56 6.79 25.23
CA LEU A 64 -18.85 7.05 23.81
C LEU A 64 -18.12 8.28 23.29
N LEU A 65 -18.07 9.37 24.06
CA LEU A 65 -17.30 10.56 23.71
C LEU A 65 -15.79 10.29 23.67
N ALA A 66 -15.30 9.45 24.59
CA ALA A 66 -13.89 9.04 24.59
C ALA A 66 -13.52 8.19 23.37
N ILE A 67 -14.41 7.30 22.94
CA ILE A 67 -14.25 6.49 21.71
C ILE A 67 -14.23 7.40 20.49
N ASP A 68 -15.13 8.38 20.41
CA ASP A 68 -15.27 9.26 19.25
C ASP A 68 -14.08 10.19 19.02
N GLU A 69 -13.56 10.73 20.11
CA GLU A 69 -12.49 11.74 20.07
C GLU A 69 -11.13 11.17 20.49
N ASN A 70 -11.06 9.84 20.67
CA ASN A 70 -9.81 9.13 21.04
C ASN A 70 -9.21 9.66 22.35
N LEU A 71 -10.06 9.97 23.35
CA LEU A 71 -9.62 10.52 24.63
C LEU A 71 -9.12 9.41 25.56
N THR A 72 -8.04 9.66 26.26
CA THR A 72 -7.43 8.71 27.19
C THR A 72 -7.71 9.05 28.67
N SER A 73 -8.24 10.24 28.94
CA SER A 73 -8.51 10.74 30.29
C SER A 73 -10.02 10.89 30.55
N PRO A 74 -10.56 10.36 31.65
CA PRO A 74 -11.95 10.60 32.06
C PRO A 74 -12.27 12.08 32.29
N HIS A 75 -11.27 12.87 32.68
CA HIS A 75 -11.42 14.31 32.89
C HIS A 75 -11.65 15.05 31.56
N ASP A 76 -10.97 14.62 30.48
CA ASP A 76 -11.17 15.21 29.15
C ASP A 76 -12.53 14.86 28.58
N ALA A 77 -13.03 13.65 28.83
CA ALA A 77 -14.37 13.25 28.45
C ALA A 77 -15.44 14.04 29.22
N LEU A 78 -15.22 14.31 30.50
CA LEU A 78 -16.09 15.19 31.31
C LEU A 78 -16.08 16.63 30.81
N ALA A 79 -14.89 17.19 30.53
CA ALA A 79 -14.75 18.54 30.00
C ALA A 79 -15.45 18.69 28.62
N LEU A 80 -15.32 17.67 27.77
CA LEU A 80 -16.01 17.63 26.49
C LEU A 80 -17.53 17.51 26.64
N ALA A 81 -18.01 16.65 27.56
CA ALA A 81 -19.42 16.51 27.86
C ALA A 81 -20.01 17.81 28.44
N SER A 82 -19.30 18.47 29.38
CA SER A 82 -19.70 19.78 29.90
C SER A 82 -19.76 20.84 28.80
N LYS A 83 -18.82 20.82 27.88
CA LYS A 83 -18.81 21.74 26.73
C LYS A 83 -19.96 21.50 25.76
N ARG A 84 -20.36 20.24 25.56
CA ARG A 84 -21.43 19.86 24.60
C ARG A 84 -22.81 19.88 25.20
N TYR A 85 -22.96 19.50 26.49
CA TYR A 85 -24.24 19.22 27.15
C TYR A 85 -24.40 19.90 28.51
N GLY A 86 -23.39 20.61 29.04
CA GLY A 86 -23.38 21.19 30.37
C GLY A 86 -24.28 22.44 30.51
N HIS A 87 -24.78 22.66 31.70
CA HIS A 87 -25.57 23.86 32.07
C HIS A 87 -24.61 25.05 32.24
N GLY A 88 -24.24 25.73 31.17
CA GLY A 88 -23.73 27.09 31.26
C GLY A 88 -24.89 28.04 31.51
N ASP A 89 -24.87 28.78 32.66
CA ASP A 89 -25.79 29.79 33.14
C ASP A 89 -27.14 29.89 32.41
N ALA A 90 -28.23 29.81 33.23
CA ALA A 90 -29.60 30.06 32.80
C ALA A 90 -29.76 31.52 32.34
N GLY A 91 -29.26 31.84 31.17
CA GLY A 91 -29.54 33.02 30.39
C GLY A 91 -30.19 32.59 29.11
N GLU A 92 -31.43 33.03 28.91
CA GLU A 92 -32.29 32.95 27.72
C GLU A 92 -31.97 31.82 26.73
N ALA A 93 -32.93 30.89 26.51
CA ALA A 93 -32.83 29.84 25.48
C ALA A 93 -32.23 30.45 24.21
N ARG A 94 -31.05 29.97 23.80
CA ARG A 94 -30.40 30.46 22.57
C ARG A 94 -31.40 30.36 21.43
N PRO A 95 -31.50 31.36 20.54
CA PRO A 95 -32.43 31.34 19.40
C PRO A 95 -32.33 30.06 18.55
N ASP A 96 -31.21 29.40 18.60
CA ASP A 96 -30.82 28.19 17.85
C ASP A 96 -31.56 26.90 18.26
N ASP A 97 -31.93 26.73 19.54
CA ASP A 97 -32.69 25.54 20.00
C ASP A 97 -34.12 25.50 19.46
N ARG A 98 -34.65 26.64 19.01
CA ARG A 98 -35.96 26.69 18.34
C ARG A 98 -35.90 26.16 16.91
N LEU A 99 -34.80 26.42 16.17
CA LEU A 99 -34.62 26.00 14.79
C LEU A 99 -34.53 24.49 14.61
N SER A 100 -33.95 23.77 15.56
CA SER A 100 -33.88 22.30 15.50
C SER A 100 -35.21 21.60 15.72
N ARG A 101 -36.28 22.38 16.02
CA ARG A 101 -37.61 21.86 16.37
C ARG A 101 -38.70 22.17 15.33
N GLU A 102 -38.45 23.05 14.39
CA GLU A 102 -39.45 23.48 13.40
C GLU A 102 -39.25 22.82 12.03
N THR A 103 -40.35 22.36 11.45
CA THR A 103 -40.39 21.95 10.04
C THR A 103 -40.28 23.22 9.21
N LEU A 104 -39.23 23.32 8.39
CA LEU A 104 -38.99 24.50 7.57
C LEU A 104 -40.02 24.59 6.46
N PRO A 105 -40.54 25.79 6.15
CA PRO A 105 -41.42 25.97 5.01
C PRO A 105 -40.65 25.73 3.70
N ALA A 106 -41.32 25.20 2.68
CA ALA A 106 -40.72 24.91 1.37
C ALA A 106 -40.10 26.15 0.73
N SER A 107 -40.53 27.35 1.08
CA SER A 107 -40.01 28.65 0.61
C SER A 107 -38.73 29.11 1.34
N TYR A 108 -38.31 28.40 2.42
CA TYR A 108 -37.20 28.84 3.26
C TYR A 108 -35.86 28.95 2.50
N PRO A 109 -35.43 27.96 1.70
CA PRO A 109 -34.19 28.09 0.97
C PRO A 109 -34.19 29.27 -0.02
N GLU A 110 -35.32 29.53 -0.65
CA GLU A 110 -35.47 30.64 -1.59
C GLU A 110 -35.41 32.01 -0.89
N SER A 111 -36.05 32.13 0.26
CA SER A 111 -35.95 33.33 1.10
C SER A 111 -34.49 33.59 1.50
N CYS A 112 -33.77 32.54 1.94
CA CYS A 112 -32.35 32.64 2.31
C CYS A 112 -31.46 32.99 1.11
N PHE A 113 -31.76 32.47 -0.09
CA PHE A 113 -31.02 32.81 -1.31
C PHE A 113 -31.09 34.32 -1.63
N SER A 114 -32.22 34.99 -1.36
CA SER A 114 -32.34 36.45 -1.54
C SER A 114 -31.34 37.22 -0.66
N HIS A 115 -30.91 36.66 0.46
CA HIS A 115 -29.99 37.25 1.42
C HIS A 115 -28.54 36.84 1.23
N ARG A 116 -28.18 36.01 0.21
CA ARG A 116 -26.85 35.45 0.00
C ARG A 116 -25.69 36.45 0.02
N ARG A 117 -25.95 37.69 -0.39
CA ARG A 117 -24.97 38.79 -0.42
C ARG A 117 -24.75 39.48 0.94
N LYS A 118 -25.52 39.11 1.98
CA LYS A 118 -25.34 39.65 3.34
C LYS A 118 -24.22 38.93 4.12
N THR A 119 -23.59 37.93 3.52
CA THR A 119 -22.45 37.21 4.11
C THR A 119 -21.32 37.10 3.09
N ASP A 120 -20.09 37.10 3.57
CA ASP A 120 -18.87 36.80 2.81
C ASP A 120 -18.42 35.32 2.95
N TYR A 121 -19.21 34.51 3.63
CA TYR A 121 -18.88 33.13 3.97
C TYR A 121 -18.55 32.28 2.74
N PHE A 122 -19.33 32.39 1.68
CA PHE A 122 -19.10 31.63 0.44
C PHE A 122 -17.79 32.01 -0.23
N ALA A 123 -17.47 33.31 -0.29
CA ALA A 123 -16.21 33.79 -0.84
C ALA A 123 -15.01 33.32 0.00
N LYS A 124 -15.14 33.32 1.34
CA LYS A 124 -14.12 32.75 2.25
C LYS A 124 -13.92 31.24 2.07
N ARG A 125 -14.93 30.53 1.53
CA ARG A 125 -14.88 29.11 1.16
C ARG A 125 -14.41 28.89 -0.28
N GLY A 126 -13.90 29.93 -0.96
CA GLY A 126 -13.39 29.82 -2.32
C GLY A 126 -14.46 29.67 -3.40
N LEU A 127 -15.75 29.90 -3.09
CA LEU A 127 -16.86 29.77 -4.04
C LEU A 127 -17.15 31.10 -4.74
N SER A 128 -17.28 31.06 -6.05
CA SER A 128 -17.66 32.22 -6.87
C SER A 128 -19.16 32.55 -6.76
N ASP A 129 -19.54 33.79 -7.12
CA ASP A 129 -20.97 34.20 -7.20
C ASP A 129 -21.74 33.37 -8.24
N ALA A 130 -21.05 32.84 -9.25
CA ALA A 130 -21.62 31.93 -10.23
C ALA A 130 -22.06 30.61 -9.59
N THR A 131 -21.18 29.96 -8.79
CA THR A 131 -21.48 28.74 -8.04
C THR A 131 -22.56 28.98 -7.00
N VAL A 132 -22.47 30.07 -6.24
CA VAL A 132 -23.49 30.46 -5.25
C VAL A 132 -24.86 30.60 -5.90
N THR A 133 -24.91 31.20 -7.07
CA THR A 133 -26.16 31.40 -7.83
C THR A 133 -26.68 30.11 -8.46
N ARG A 134 -25.80 29.30 -9.03
CA ARG A 134 -26.14 28.00 -9.67
C ARG A 134 -26.78 27.06 -8.67
N PHE A 135 -26.20 26.95 -7.47
CA PHE A 135 -26.68 26.06 -6.42
C PHE A 135 -27.67 26.69 -5.46
N ARG A 136 -28.08 27.97 -5.74
CA ARG A 136 -29.03 28.73 -4.92
C ARG A 136 -28.67 28.78 -3.44
N LEU A 137 -27.37 28.93 -3.14
CA LEU A 137 -26.86 28.96 -1.77
C LEU A 137 -27.37 30.22 -1.07
N GLY A 138 -27.93 30.09 0.11
CA GLY A 138 -28.59 31.15 0.85
C GLY A 138 -27.91 31.51 2.17
N TYR A 139 -28.33 32.61 2.75
CA TYR A 139 -27.94 33.03 4.09
C TYR A 139 -29.18 33.41 4.90
N ASP A 140 -29.28 32.89 6.09
CA ASP A 140 -30.30 33.24 7.06
C ASP A 140 -29.70 34.24 8.07
N PRO A 141 -30.10 35.54 7.98
CA PRO A 141 -29.56 36.56 8.87
C PRO A 141 -30.13 36.50 10.29
N GLU A 142 -31.27 35.81 10.52
CA GLU A 142 -31.87 35.67 11.84
C GLU A 142 -31.10 34.68 12.70
N HIS A 143 -30.51 33.66 12.07
CA HIS A 143 -29.82 32.57 12.75
C HIS A 143 -28.33 32.51 12.45
N ASP A 144 -27.80 33.50 11.72
CA ASP A 144 -26.41 33.59 11.28
C ASP A 144 -25.88 32.25 10.71
N CYS A 145 -26.66 31.68 9.75
CA CYS A 145 -26.27 30.43 9.13
C CYS A 145 -26.37 30.49 7.60
N VAL A 146 -25.48 29.75 6.92
CA VAL A 146 -25.58 29.51 5.49
C VAL A 146 -26.49 28.31 5.22
N VAL A 147 -27.22 28.38 4.10
CA VAL A 147 -28.24 27.42 3.73
C VAL A 147 -27.89 26.83 2.36
N LEU A 148 -27.76 25.52 2.30
CA LEU A 148 -27.42 24.75 1.12
C LEU A 148 -28.61 23.87 0.73
N PRO A 149 -29.32 24.16 -0.37
CA PRO A 149 -30.37 23.27 -0.88
C PRO A 149 -29.84 21.88 -1.21
N CYS A 150 -30.59 20.86 -0.88
CA CYS A 150 -30.26 19.46 -1.05
C CYS A 150 -31.45 18.67 -1.62
N GLU A 151 -31.39 17.34 -1.54
CA GLU A 151 -32.45 16.44 -2.03
C GLU A 151 -33.83 16.75 -1.45
N ASN A 152 -34.88 16.51 -2.24
CA ASN A 152 -36.30 16.59 -1.83
C ASN A 152 -36.73 17.94 -1.22
N GLY A 153 -36.11 19.05 -1.65
CA GLY A 153 -36.42 20.40 -1.16
C GLY A 153 -35.91 20.68 0.25
N ARG A 154 -35.18 19.77 0.85
CA ARG A 154 -34.51 19.92 2.14
C ARG A 154 -33.23 20.74 1.99
N CYS A 155 -32.68 21.20 3.08
CA CYS A 155 -31.43 21.96 3.07
C CYS A 155 -30.51 21.54 4.24
N VAL A 156 -29.21 21.70 4.01
CA VAL A 156 -28.21 21.73 5.08
C VAL A 156 -28.03 23.15 5.53
N ARG A 157 -28.06 23.38 6.83
CA ARG A 157 -27.79 24.69 7.47
C ARG A 157 -26.51 24.60 8.27
N ARG A 158 -25.63 25.57 8.12
CA ARG A 158 -24.36 25.64 8.84
C ARG A 158 -24.15 27.02 9.45
N ALA A 159 -23.89 27.09 10.75
CA ALA A 159 -23.56 28.32 11.45
C ALA A 159 -22.29 28.95 10.86
N VAL A 160 -22.30 30.30 10.74
CA VAL A 160 -21.17 31.04 10.17
C VAL A 160 -20.03 31.15 11.19
N ALA A 161 -20.35 31.41 12.45
CA ALA A 161 -19.36 31.66 13.51
C ALA A 161 -18.64 30.39 14.00
N GLU A 162 -19.25 29.23 13.85
CA GLU A 162 -18.72 27.96 14.36
C GLU A 162 -18.97 26.79 13.41
N LYS A 163 -18.20 25.68 13.55
CA LYS A 163 -18.42 24.45 12.78
C LYS A 163 -19.59 23.65 13.36
N ARG A 164 -20.80 24.16 13.19
CA ARG A 164 -22.03 23.51 13.67
C ARG A 164 -23.07 23.42 12.54
N TYR A 165 -23.62 22.22 12.38
CA TYR A 165 -24.72 21.96 11.45
C TYR A 165 -26.05 21.97 12.20
N LEU A 166 -27.06 22.59 11.61
CA LEU A 166 -28.39 22.76 12.16
C LEU A 166 -29.38 21.90 11.36
N ASN A 167 -29.60 20.66 11.83
CA ASN A 167 -30.51 19.73 11.16
C ASN A 167 -31.93 19.80 11.76
N GLU A 168 -32.94 19.42 10.98
CA GLU A 168 -34.28 19.24 11.46
C GLU A 168 -34.32 18.08 12.45
N LYS A 169 -35.04 18.25 13.59
CA LYS A 169 -35.10 17.27 14.68
C LYS A 169 -35.62 15.92 14.18
N GLY A 170 -34.88 14.86 14.48
CA GLY A 170 -35.25 13.48 14.12
C GLY A 170 -35.12 13.13 12.65
N GLN A 171 -34.53 14.00 11.83
CA GLN A 171 -34.25 13.76 10.42
C GLN A 171 -32.75 13.67 10.19
N PRO A 172 -32.23 12.64 9.46
CA PRO A 172 -30.84 12.62 9.03
C PRO A 172 -30.56 13.78 8.08
N SER A 173 -29.32 14.26 8.01
CA SER A 173 -28.91 15.27 7.03
C SER A 173 -29.30 14.81 5.61
N PRO A 174 -29.81 15.71 4.73
CA PRO A 174 -30.08 15.35 3.36
C PRO A 174 -28.78 15.15 2.57
N LEU A 175 -28.80 14.27 1.59
CA LEU A 175 -27.69 14.13 0.63
C LEU A 175 -27.64 15.37 -0.27
N PHE A 176 -26.44 15.75 -0.70
CA PHE A 176 -26.24 16.78 -1.71
C PHE A 176 -26.07 16.12 -3.08
N GLN A 177 -26.92 16.49 -4.05
CA GLN A 177 -26.96 15.98 -5.42
C GLN A 177 -26.92 14.43 -5.57
N PRO A 178 -27.72 13.64 -4.80
CA PRO A 178 -27.69 12.18 -4.90
C PRO A 178 -28.12 11.64 -6.28
N GLU A 179 -28.88 12.43 -7.06
CA GLU A 179 -29.28 12.10 -8.41
C GLU A 179 -28.10 11.90 -9.37
N LEU A 180 -26.96 12.53 -9.10
CA LEU A 180 -25.73 12.34 -9.89
C LEU A 180 -25.17 10.93 -9.75
N LEU A 181 -25.36 10.30 -8.59
CA LEU A 181 -24.90 8.91 -8.34
C LEU A 181 -25.71 7.90 -9.15
N THR A 182 -26.96 8.22 -9.49
CA THR A 182 -27.89 7.33 -10.20
C THR A 182 -28.09 7.68 -11.67
N ALA A 183 -27.61 8.84 -12.11
CA ALA A 183 -27.89 9.36 -13.46
C ALA A 183 -27.27 8.56 -14.61
N GLY A 184 -26.29 7.69 -14.36
CA GLY A 184 -25.52 7.01 -15.40
C GLY A 184 -24.75 7.99 -16.29
N GLY A 185 -24.03 7.47 -17.30
CA GLY A 185 -23.29 8.28 -18.27
C GLY A 185 -21.78 8.10 -18.16
N GLU A 186 -21.03 8.80 -19.02
CA GLU A 186 -19.57 8.69 -19.13
C GLU A 186 -18.83 9.75 -18.31
N GLU A 187 -19.51 10.83 -17.93
CA GLU A 187 -18.91 11.90 -17.14
C GLU A 187 -18.68 11.47 -15.68
N PRO A 188 -17.45 11.67 -15.15
CA PRO A 188 -17.13 11.28 -13.80
C PRO A 188 -17.89 12.12 -12.75
N VAL A 189 -18.23 11.49 -11.63
CA VAL A 189 -18.89 12.12 -10.48
C VAL A 189 -18.02 11.90 -9.25
N PHE A 190 -17.66 12.97 -8.56
CA PHE A 190 -16.97 12.87 -7.26
C PHE A 190 -17.99 12.63 -6.15
N LEU A 191 -17.75 11.62 -5.31
CA LEU A 191 -18.51 11.36 -4.09
C LEU A 191 -17.65 11.78 -2.88
N LEU A 192 -18.14 12.78 -2.13
CA LEU A 192 -17.42 13.42 -1.03
C LEU A 192 -18.21 13.33 0.30
N GLU A 193 -17.55 13.65 1.42
CA GLU A 193 -18.21 13.60 2.73
C GLU A 193 -19.07 14.82 3.02
N GLY A 194 -18.62 16.02 2.65
CA GLY A 194 -19.27 17.29 2.95
C GLY A 194 -19.79 18.04 1.73
N ALA A 195 -20.91 18.79 1.87
CA ALA A 195 -21.44 19.59 0.78
C ALA A 195 -20.49 20.71 0.34
N PHE A 196 -19.66 21.26 1.22
CA PHE A 196 -18.68 22.27 0.81
C PHE A 196 -17.55 21.69 -0.01
N ASP A 197 -17.19 20.42 0.21
CA ASP A 197 -16.22 19.70 -0.62
C ASP A 197 -16.80 19.43 -2.01
N ALA A 198 -18.08 19.00 -2.06
CA ALA A 198 -18.77 18.84 -3.34
C ALA A 198 -18.90 20.18 -4.11
N LEU A 199 -19.26 21.25 -3.41
CA LEU A 199 -19.28 22.59 -4.01
C LEU A 199 -17.90 23.05 -4.48
N SER A 200 -16.82 22.64 -3.83
CA SER A 200 -15.45 22.90 -4.26
C SER A 200 -15.10 22.18 -5.56
N ALA A 201 -15.54 20.93 -5.71
CA ALA A 201 -15.39 20.21 -6.97
C ALA A 201 -16.23 20.85 -8.10
N GLU A 202 -17.48 21.23 -7.80
CA GLU A 202 -18.38 21.93 -8.75
C GLU A 202 -17.85 23.32 -9.15
N GLU A 203 -17.23 24.05 -8.23
CA GLU A 203 -16.54 25.32 -8.49
C GLU A 203 -15.38 25.16 -9.47
N LEU A 204 -14.73 23.99 -9.48
CA LEU A 204 -13.66 23.62 -10.39
C LEU A 204 -14.15 22.95 -11.68
N GLY A 205 -15.49 22.86 -11.87
CA GLY A 205 -16.10 22.33 -13.10
C GLY A 205 -16.35 20.83 -13.11
N TYR A 206 -16.25 20.14 -11.95
CA TYR A 206 -16.52 18.71 -11.82
C TYR A 206 -17.88 18.46 -11.18
N ARG A 207 -18.57 17.40 -11.62
CA ARG A 207 -19.84 16.96 -11.01
C ARG A 207 -19.56 16.30 -9.65
N ALA A 208 -20.31 16.66 -8.62
CA ALA A 208 -20.05 16.15 -7.29
C ALA A 208 -21.32 15.95 -6.45
N ALA A 209 -21.34 14.86 -5.70
CA ALA A 209 -22.36 14.54 -4.70
C ALA A 209 -21.72 14.44 -3.32
N ALA A 210 -22.48 14.70 -2.24
CA ALA A 210 -21.96 14.56 -0.88
C ALA A 210 -22.96 13.94 0.09
N LEU A 211 -22.39 13.27 1.11
CA LEU A 211 -23.12 12.57 2.16
C LEU A 211 -23.77 13.52 3.18
N ASN A 212 -23.10 14.61 3.52
CA ASN A 212 -23.46 15.51 4.63
C ASN A 212 -23.55 14.81 5.99
N GLY A 213 -22.61 13.89 6.25
CA GLY A 213 -22.42 13.24 7.54
C GLY A 213 -22.38 11.73 7.50
N ALA A 214 -21.73 11.14 8.51
CA ALA A 214 -21.50 9.70 8.61
C ALA A 214 -22.78 8.86 8.69
N GLY A 215 -23.90 9.43 9.18
CA GLY A 215 -25.20 8.74 9.24
C GLY A 215 -25.80 8.40 7.87
N ASN A 216 -25.30 9.02 6.78
CA ASN A 216 -25.79 8.79 5.44
C ASN A 216 -24.96 7.77 4.63
N ARG A 217 -23.93 7.19 5.22
CA ARG A 217 -23.06 6.21 4.54
C ARG A 217 -23.83 5.02 3.98
N GLU A 218 -24.73 4.45 4.79
CA GLU A 218 -25.57 3.33 4.35
C GLU A 218 -26.60 3.76 3.29
N LYS A 219 -27.12 4.97 3.35
CA LYS A 219 -28.03 5.50 2.33
C LYS A 219 -27.32 5.64 0.98
N ALA A 220 -26.08 6.13 0.97
CA ALA A 220 -25.27 6.19 -0.24
C ALA A 220 -24.95 4.79 -0.79
N ALA A 221 -24.53 3.86 0.07
CA ALA A 221 -24.30 2.47 -0.31
C ALA A 221 -25.54 1.82 -0.91
N ALA A 222 -26.74 2.07 -0.34
CA ALA A 222 -27.99 1.56 -0.89
C ALA A 222 -28.30 2.11 -2.29
N LEU A 223 -28.00 3.40 -2.56
CA LEU A 223 -28.11 3.95 -3.91
C LEU A 223 -27.16 3.27 -4.89
N LEU A 224 -25.91 3.02 -4.48
CA LEU A 224 -24.90 2.38 -5.32
C LEU A 224 -25.22 0.90 -5.62
N ARG A 225 -25.85 0.16 -4.69
CA ARG A 225 -26.28 -1.24 -4.88
C ARG A 225 -27.32 -1.42 -5.99
N GLY A 226 -28.13 -0.39 -6.23
CA GLY A 226 -29.19 -0.42 -7.25
C GLY A 226 -28.75 -0.11 -8.67
N LEU A 227 -27.44 0.09 -8.91
CA LEU A 227 -26.96 0.58 -10.21
C LEU A 227 -26.48 -0.55 -11.12
N ASP A 228 -27.10 -0.69 -12.30
CA ASP A 228 -26.65 -1.63 -13.35
C ASP A 228 -25.43 -1.09 -14.12
N ARG A 229 -25.39 0.22 -14.39
CA ARG A 229 -24.28 0.90 -15.08
C ARG A 229 -24.09 2.30 -14.51
N PRO A 230 -23.36 2.43 -13.42
CA PRO A 230 -23.08 3.73 -12.84
C PRO A 230 -22.16 4.55 -13.72
N ALA A 231 -22.29 5.90 -13.65
CA ALA A 231 -21.25 6.79 -14.09
C ALA A 231 -19.93 6.48 -13.37
N PRO A 232 -18.77 6.85 -13.91
CA PRO A 232 -17.50 6.72 -13.17
C PRO A 232 -17.58 7.51 -11.86
N ILE A 233 -17.60 6.81 -10.71
CA ILE A 233 -17.65 7.46 -9.40
C ILE A 233 -16.25 7.45 -8.79
N LEU A 234 -15.77 8.66 -8.44
CA LEU A 234 -14.49 8.91 -7.80
C LEU A 234 -14.76 9.27 -6.32
N LEU A 235 -14.33 8.40 -5.43
CA LEU A 235 -14.50 8.57 -3.99
C LEU A 235 -13.35 9.40 -3.41
N LEU A 236 -13.65 10.58 -2.89
CA LEU A 236 -12.70 11.47 -2.21
C LEU A 236 -13.21 11.76 -0.80
N THR A 237 -12.54 11.20 0.20
CA THR A 237 -12.89 11.33 1.61
C THR A 237 -11.94 12.27 2.34
N ASP A 238 -12.34 12.70 3.54
CA ASP A 238 -11.49 13.49 4.42
C ASP A 238 -10.19 12.73 4.78
N ASN A 239 -9.09 13.48 4.94
CA ASN A 239 -7.77 12.97 5.36
C ASN A 239 -7.73 12.63 6.86
N ASP A 240 -8.70 11.83 7.34
CA ASP A 240 -8.72 11.35 8.72
C ASP A 240 -8.99 9.84 8.79
N ALA A 241 -8.85 9.28 10.00
CA ALA A 241 -9.02 7.84 10.19
C ALA A 241 -10.44 7.36 9.85
N ALA A 242 -11.47 8.20 10.08
CA ALA A 242 -12.86 7.84 9.82
C ALA A 242 -13.18 7.86 8.32
N GLY A 243 -12.67 8.85 7.58
CA GLY A 243 -12.78 8.95 6.13
C GLY A 243 -12.06 7.80 5.43
N ASN A 244 -10.82 7.50 5.86
CA ASN A 244 -10.05 6.40 5.32
C ASN A 244 -10.70 5.02 5.56
N ALA A 245 -11.26 4.78 6.75
CA ALA A 245 -11.95 3.53 7.07
C ALA A 245 -13.23 3.38 6.23
N TRP A 246 -13.99 4.47 6.04
CA TRP A 246 -15.17 4.45 5.19
C TRP A 246 -14.82 4.23 3.72
N ALA A 247 -13.79 4.89 3.19
CA ALA A 247 -13.34 4.68 1.82
C ALA A 247 -12.93 3.22 1.59
N ALA A 248 -12.20 2.61 2.52
CA ALA A 248 -11.82 1.20 2.45
C ALA A 248 -13.04 0.26 2.41
N ALA A 249 -14.00 0.43 3.32
CA ALA A 249 -15.21 -0.37 3.37
C ALA A 249 -16.06 -0.24 2.11
N LEU A 250 -16.21 1.00 1.59
CA LEU A 250 -17.00 1.23 0.40
C LEU A 250 -16.36 0.66 -0.87
N THR A 251 -15.03 0.74 -1.00
CA THR A 251 -14.31 0.15 -2.15
C THR A 251 -14.19 -1.37 -2.05
N GLU A 252 -14.27 -1.96 -0.87
CA GLU A 252 -14.40 -3.40 -0.70
C GLU A 252 -15.78 -3.90 -1.18
N GLU A 253 -16.85 -3.19 -0.83
CA GLU A 253 -18.22 -3.51 -1.28
C GLU A 253 -18.44 -3.23 -2.78
N PHE A 254 -17.84 -2.13 -3.29
CA PHE A 254 -17.97 -1.69 -4.68
C PHE A 254 -16.59 -1.56 -5.36
N PRO A 255 -15.98 -2.66 -5.81
CA PRO A 255 -14.62 -2.65 -6.40
C PRO A 255 -14.47 -1.80 -7.67
N TRP A 256 -15.57 -1.36 -8.27
CA TRP A 256 -15.59 -0.48 -9.42
C TRP A 256 -15.47 1.02 -9.06
N LEU A 257 -15.59 1.38 -7.79
CA LEU A 257 -15.31 2.73 -7.32
C LEU A 257 -13.82 3.03 -7.43
N TYR A 258 -13.50 4.22 -7.93
CA TYR A 258 -12.13 4.72 -7.86
C TYR A 258 -11.91 5.49 -6.57
N ARG A 259 -11.03 5.01 -5.71
CA ARG A 259 -10.61 5.71 -4.52
C ARG A 259 -9.52 6.73 -4.87
N CYS A 260 -9.82 8.03 -4.75
CA CYS A 260 -8.83 9.08 -4.89
C CYS A 260 -7.78 9.01 -3.77
N PRO A 261 -6.53 9.43 -4.02
CA PRO A 261 -5.59 9.71 -2.94
C PRO A 261 -6.13 10.83 -2.04
N GLY A 262 -5.63 10.94 -0.81
CA GLY A 262 -5.97 12.06 0.06
C GLY A 262 -5.48 13.39 -0.54
N VAL A 263 -6.17 14.49 -0.20
CA VAL A 263 -5.74 15.83 -0.65
C VAL A 263 -4.33 16.15 -0.14
N PRO A 264 -3.46 16.75 -0.95
CA PRO A 264 -2.06 17.04 -0.57
C PRO A 264 -1.92 18.03 0.60
N THR A 265 -2.87 18.93 0.76
CA THR A 265 -2.85 19.98 1.78
C THR A 265 -4.24 20.12 2.39
N GLY A 266 -4.31 20.24 3.72
CA GLY A 266 -5.56 20.35 4.46
C GLY A 266 -6.19 19.00 4.80
N LYS A 267 -7.34 19.08 5.45
CA LYS A 267 -8.12 17.92 5.85
C LYS A 267 -9.06 17.45 4.73
N ASP A 268 -9.63 18.40 3.99
CA ASP A 268 -10.67 18.17 3.00
C ASP A 268 -10.42 18.99 1.72
N LEU A 269 -11.23 18.75 0.69
CA LEU A 269 -11.09 19.43 -0.61
C LEU A 269 -11.35 20.94 -0.52
N ASN A 270 -12.26 21.37 0.36
CA ASN A 270 -12.54 22.80 0.52
C ASN A 270 -11.38 23.55 1.15
N GLU A 271 -10.72 22.98 2.16
CA GLU A 271 -9.50 23.56 2.73
C GLU A 271 -8.38 23.64 1.68
N PHE A 272 -8.23 22.59 0.86
CA PHE A 272 -7.25 22.59 -0.23
C PHE A 272 -7.56 23.65 -1.29
N LEU A 273 -8.83 23.77 -1.73
CA LEU A 273 -9.26 24.83 -2.67
C LEU A 273 -8.94 26.22 -2.15
N CYS A 274 -9.20 26.48 -0.86
CA CYS A 274 -8.92 27.78 -0.23
C CYS A 274 -7.43 28.09 -0.12
N ALA A 275 -6.58 27.07 0.05
CA ALA A 275 -5.13 27.20 0.18
C ALA A 275 -4.43 27.32 -1.18
N ASP A 276 -4.79 26.48 -2.15
CA ASP A 276 -4.20 26.40 -3.50
C ASP A 276 -5.27 25.96 -4.52
N ARG A 277 -5.93 26.93 -5.13
CA ARG A 277 -6.99 26.69 -6.13
C ARG A 277 -6.47 25.95 -7.38
N GLU A 278 -5.29 26.31 -7.86
CA GLU A 278 -4.71 25.68 -9.05
C GLU A 278 -4.24 24.25 -8.74
N GLY A 279 -3.67 24.05 -7.56
CA GLY A 279 -3.31 22.72 -7.06
C GLY A 279 -4.52 21.81 -6.92
N ALA A 280 -5.63 22.31 -6.38
CA ALA A 280 -6.88 21.57 -6.27
C ALA A 280 -7.44 21.18 -7.64
N ALA A 281 -7.40 22.10 -8.62
CA ALA A 281 -7.83 21.81 -9.99
C ALA A 281 -6.96 20.72 -10.64
N ARG A 282 -5.63 20.80 -10.53
CA ARG A 282 -4.70 19.78 -11.03
C ARG A 282 -4.93 18.42 -10.35
N PHE A 283 -5.17 18.41 -9.05
CA PHE A 283 -5.44 17.21 -8.29
C PHE A 283 -6.69 16.46 -8.78
N LEU A 284 -7.80 17.17 -8.98
CA LEU A 284 -9.03 16.56 -9.50
C LEU A 284 -8.87 16.09 -10.95
N ALA A 285 -8.17 16.86 -11.80
CA ALA A 285 -7.86 16.45 -13.16
C ALA A 285 -7.05 15.14 -13.18
N GLN A 286 -5.99 15.06 -12.36
CA GLN A 286 -5.17 13.85 -12.25
C GLN A 286 -5.98 12.66 -11.75
N ALA A 287 -6.87 12.84 -10.77
CA ALA A 287 -7.73 11.75 -10.28
C ALA A 287 -8.66 11.21 -11.40
N VAL A 288 -9.16 12.05 -12.28
CA VAL A 288 -9.95 11.64 -13.44
C VAL A 288 -9.10 10.87 -14.44
N GLU A 289 -7.89 11.34 -14.75
CA GLU A 289 -6.94 10.65 -15.65
C GLU A 289 -6.53 9.29 -15.09
N ASP A 290 -6.18 9.22 -13.81
CA ASP A 290 -5.80 7.98 -13.12
C ASP A 290 -6.95 6.96 -13.14
N ARG A 291 -8.20 7.43 -12.95
CA ARG A 291 -9.38 6.58 -13.07
C ARG A 291 -9.57 6.05 -14.48
N GLN A 292 -9.36 6.88 -15.50
CA GLN A 292 -9.44 6.45 -16.90
C GLN A 292 -8.36 5.41 -17.23
N ALA A 293 -7.13 5.62 -16.75
CA ALA A 293 -6.03 4.68 -16.93
C ALA A 293 -6.27 3.32 -16.25
N GLN A 294 -7.10 3.28 -15.19
CA GLN A 294 -7.48 2.02 -14.50
C GLN A 294 -8.70 1.32 -15.12
N GLN A 295 -9.41 1.95 -16.05
CA GLN A 295 -10.50 1.26 -16.74
C GLN A 295 -9.93 0.12 -17.60
N PRO A 296 -10.54 -1.09 -17.53
CA PRO A 296 -10.18 -2.11 -18.50
C PRO A 296 -10.47 -1.58 -19.92
N PRO A 297 -9.61 -1.86 -20.89
CA PRO A 297 -9.84 -1.45 -22.26
C PRO A 297 -11.19 -2.02 -22.75
N PRO A 298 -11.87 -1.38 -23.71
CA PRO A 298 -13.09 -1.91 -24.31
C PRO A 298 -12.90 -3.38 -24.68
N TYR A 299 -13.90 -4.21 -24.43
CA TYR A 299 -13.76 -5.67 -24.60
C TYR A 299 -13.23 -6.08 -25.97
N ALA A 300 -13.59 -5.34 -27.02
CA ALA A 300 -13.07 -5.54 -28.38
C ALA A 300 -11.53 -5.34 -28.48
N GLU A 301 -10.96 -4.41 -27.71
CA GLU A 301 -9.52 -4.15 -27.67
C GLU A 301 -8.75 -5.23 -26.90
N THR A 302 -9.43 -6.06 -26.11
CA THR A 302 -8.81 -7.19 -25.40
C THR A 302 -8.56 -8.38 -26.32
N SER A 303 -9.13 -8.38 -27.52
CA SER A 303 -8.88 -9.43 -28.52
C SER A 303 -7.42 -9.43 -28.98
N ALA A 304 -6.91 -10.57 -29.42
CA ALA A 304 -5.56 -10.65 -29.99
C ALA A 304 -5.37 -9.68 -31.17
N ALA A 305 -6.42 -9.48 -31.96
CA ALA A 305 -6.39 -8.51 -33.06
C ALA A 305 -6.28 -7.07 -32.56
N GLY A 306 -7.04 -6.70 -31.53
CA GLY A 306 -6.97 -5.37 -30.90
C GLY A 306 -5.63 -5.08 -30.20
N GLN A 307 -4.93 -6.13 -29.76
CA GLN A 307 -3.63 -6.03 -29.10
C GLN A 307 -2.42 -6.05 -30.07
N MET A 308 -2.63 -6.24 -31.36
CA MET A 308 -1.51 -6.45 -32.31
C MET A 308 -0.59 -5.25 -32.44
N GLU A 309 -1.09 -4.03 -32.37
CA GLU A 309 -0.25 -2.82 -32.43
C GLU A 309 0.59 -2.69 -31.16
N ALA A 310 0.00 -2.85 -29.99
CA ALA A 310 0.72 -2.86 -28.71
C ALA A 310 1.76 -3.99 -28.65
N PHE A 311 1.46 -5.16 -29.21
CA PHE A 311 2.39 -6.27 -29.30
C PHE A 311 3.59 -5.96 -30.19
N ARG A 312 3.41 -5.31 -31.35
CA ARG A 312 4.50 -4.88 -32.21
C ARG A 312 5.39 -3.84 -31.52
N ALA A 313 4.77 -2.85 -30.88
CA ALA A 313 5.50 -1.84 -30.11
C ALA A 313 6.32 -2.48 -28.95
N TYR A 314 5.75 -3.47 -28.28
CA TYR A 314 6.46 -4.25 -27.25
C TYR A 314 7.69 -4.97 -27.83
N ILE A 315 7.57 -5.65 -28.98
CA ILE A 315 8.69 -6.33 -29.66
C ILE A 315 9.79 -5.34 -30.01
N GLU A 316 9.46 -4.19 -30.57
CA GLU A 316 10.42 -3.16 -30.93
C GLU A 316 11.14 -2.59 -29.70
N ALA A 317 10.42 -2.41 -28.60
CA ALA A 317 10.99 -1.96 -27.33
C ALA A 317 11.94 -3.02 -26.73
N GLN A 318 11.58 -4.30 -26.80
CA GLN A 318 12.44 -5.40 -26.35
C GLN A 318 13.72 -5.53 -27.19
N ALA A 319 13.63 -5.35 -28.50
CA ALA A 319 14.81 -5.41 -29.39
C ALA A 319 15.88 -4.36 -29.06
N LYS A 320 15.49 -3.25 -28.43
CA LYS A 320 16.40 -2.19 -27.99
C LYS A 320 17.01 -2.43 -26.60
N ARG A 321 16.50 -3.41 -25.84
CA ARG A 321 17.02 -3.71 -24.50
C ARG A 321 18.22 -4.63 -24.61
N PRO A 322 19.39 -4.29 -24.02
CA PRO A 322 20.51 -5.19 -23.96
C PRO A 322 20.16 -6.39 -23.06
N ALA A 323 20.60 -7.57 -23.43
CA ALA A 323 20.47 -8.78 -22.63
C ALA A 323 21.16 -8.60 -21.25
N LEU A 324 20.54 -9.13 -20.20
CA LEU A 324 21.10 -9.11 -18.84
C LEU A 324 21.97 -10.36 -18.66
N LYS A 325 23.26 -10.24 -18.97
CA LYS A 325 24.20 -11.37 -18.87
C LYS A 325 24.50 -11.69 -17.41
N THR A 326 24.34 -12.95 -17.04
CA THR A 326 24.69 -13.42 -15.69
C THR A 326 26.20 -13.48 -15.47
N GLY A 327 26.97 -13.51 -16.55
CA GLY A 327 28.43 -13.69 -16.59
C GLY A 327 28.85 -15.16 -16.45
N PHE A 328 27.89 -16.08 -16.43
CA PHE A 328 28.07 -17.52 -16.59
C PHE A 328 27.60 -17.90 -17.99
N GLU A 329 28.55 -18.25 -18.86
CA GLU A 329 28.28 -18.42 -20.30
C GLU A 329 27.26 -19.54 -20.56
N GLY A 330 27.43 -20.70 -19.90
CA GLY A 330 26.54 -21.82 -20.05
C GLY A 330 25.11 -21.50 -19.52
N LEU A 331 25.00 -20.69 -18.45
CA LEU A 331 23.72 -20.23 -17.97
C LEU A 331 23.08 -19.26 -18.97
N ASP A 332 23.82 -18.30 -19.47
CA ASP A 332 23.33 -17.32 -20.43
C ASP A 332 22.86 -18.00 -21.72
N GLN A 333 23.61 -18.98 -22.22
CA GLN A 333 23.23 -19.77 -23.41
C GLN A 333 21.93 -20.56 -23.17
N THR A 334 21.81 -21.20 -22.01
CA THR A 334 20.61 -21.99 -21.70
C THR A 334 19.37 -21.09 -21.46
N LEU A 335 19.58 -19.85 -21.05
CA LEU A 335 18.53 -18.83 -20.91
C LEU A 335 18.27 -18.05 -22.21
N ASP A 336 18.75 -18.55 -23.36
CA ASP A 336 18.57 -17.91 -24.66
C ASP A 336 19.12 -16.46 -24.74
N GLY A 337 20.27 -16.26 -24.11
CA GLY A 337 20.97 -14.99 -24.16
C GLY A 337 21.18 -14.26 -22.84
N GLY A 338 20.57 -14.71 -21.74
CA GLY A 338 20.70 -14.10 -20.41
C GLY A 338 19.37 -14.00 -19.67
N LEU A 339 19.32 -13.18 -18.63
CA LEU A 339 18.11 -12.95 -17.87
C LEU A 339 17.15 -12.02 -18.62
N TYR A 340 15.85 -12.27 -18.47
CA TYR A 340 14.74 -11.42 -18.95
C TYR A 340 13.73 -11.16 -17.82
N ASP A 341 12.76 -10.30 -18.06
CA ASP A 341 11.74 -9.94 -17.06
C ASP A 341 11.00 -11.20 -16.61
N GLY A 342 11.09 -11.51 -15.31
CA GLY A 342 10.52 -12.73 -14.75
C GLY A 342 10.96 -12.99 -13.32
N LEU A 343 10.40 -14.03 -12.73
CA LEU A 343 10.76 -14.54 -11.41
C LEU A 343 11.66 -15.78 -11.56
N TYR A 344 12.89 -15.64 -11.15
CA TYR A 344 13.90 -16.70 -11.05
C TYR A 344 14.02 -17.13 -9.60
N VAL A 345 13.93 -18.41 -9.30
CA VAL A 345 14.17 -18.94 -7.97
C VAL A 345 15.35 -19.89 -7.99
N ILE A 346 16.35 -19.59 -7.15
CA ILE A 346 17.58 -20.38 -7.01
C ILE A 346 17.49 -21.16 -5.68
N GLY A 347 17.35 -22.48 -5.79
CA GLY A 347 17.27 -23.36 -4.63
C GLY A 347 18.53 -24.17 -4.41
N ALA A 348 18.90 -24.37 -3.17
CA ALA A 348 19.94 -25.32 -2.76
C ALA A 348 19.84 -25.62 -1.27
N VAL A 349 20.46 -26.70 -0.82
CA VAL A 349 20.71 -26.95 0.59
C VAL A 349 21.72 -25.95 1.17
N SER A 350 21.76 -25.82 2.50
CA SER A 350 22.66 -24.86 3.15
C SER A 350 24.13 -25.12 2.85
N SER A 351 24.93 -24.07 2.81
CA SER A 351 26.39 -24.08 2.62
C SER A 351 26.89 -24.52 1.24
N LEU A 352 26.03 -24.56 0.22
CA LEU A 352 26.44 -24.79 -1.17
C LEU A 352 26.88 -23.53 -1.92
N GLY A 353 26.63 -22.35 -1.35
CA GLY A 353 27.07 -21.08 -1.93
C GLY A 353 25.96 -20.29 -2.63
N LYS A 354 24.66 -20.49 -2.31
CA LYS A 354 23.53 -19.76 -2.91
C LYS A 354 23.74 -18.24 -2.96
N THR A 355 23.94 -17.66 -1.77
CA THR A 355 24.20 -16.21 -1.61
C THR A 355 25.42 -15.77 -2.43
N ALA A 356 26.52 -16.54 -2.39
CA ALA A 356 27.74 -16.20 -3.15
C ALA A 356 27.49 -16.24 -4.65
N PHE A 357 26.74 -17.22 -5.16
CA PHE A 357 26.37 -17.33 -6.57
C PHE A 357 25.49 -16.16 -7.04
N CYS A 358 24.43 -15.87 -6.29
CA CYS A 358 23.52 -14.77 -6.62
C CYS A 358 24.20 -13.40 -6.52
N MET A 359 25.06 -13.19 -5.50
CA MET A 359 25.84 -11.97 -5.37
C MET A 359 26.88 -11.82 -6.50
N GLN A 360 27.46 -12.91 -6.99
CA GLN A 360 28.34 -12.85 -8.16
C GLN A 360 27.58 -12.44 -9.43
N ILE A 361 26.36 -12.93 -9.64
CA ILE A 361 25.48 -12.46 -10.72
C ILE A 361 25.16 -10.96 -10.52
N ALA A 362 24.83 -10.53 -9.29
CA ALA A 362 24.55 -9.13 -8.99
C ALA A 362 25.74 -8.21 -9.34
N ASP A 363 26.96 -8.60 -8.95
CA ASP A 363 28.17 -7.85 -9.29
C ASP A 363 28.41 -7.80 -10.81
N GLN A 364 28.19 -8.89 -11.51
CA GLN A 364 28.37 -8.95 -12.96
C GLN A 364 27.33 -8.11 -13.71
N LEU A 365 26.09 -8.02 -13.20
CA LEU A 365 25.08 -7.11 -13.71
C LEU A 365 25.45 -5.64 -13.44
N ALA A 366 25.95 -5.34 -12.23
CA ALA A 366 26.42 -4.01 -11.87
C ALA A 366 27.59 -3.55 -12.74
N MET A 367 28.54 -4.45 -13.10
CA MET A 367 29.62 -4.18 -14.07
C MET A 367 29.09 -3.82 -15.46
N GLN A 368 27.91 -4.29 -15.83
CA GLN A 368 27.23 -3.93 -17.07
C GLN A 368 26.41 -2.63 -16.96
N GLY A 369 26.51 -1.92 -15.82
CA GLY A 369 25.77 -0.68 -15.55
C GLY A 369 24.29 -0.90 -15.24
N ARG A 370 23.91 -2.10 -14.74
CA ARG A 370 22.55 -2.42 -14.31
C ARG A 370 22.40 -2.24 -12.81
N ASP A 371 21.40 -1.49 -12.41
CA ASP A 371 21.09 -1.34 -11.00
C ASP A 371 20.54 -2.67 -10.45
N VAL A 372 21.09 -3.09 -9.32
CA VAL A 372 20.64 -4.27 -8.58
C VAL A 372 20.21 -3.85 -7.19
N LEU A 373 18.95 -4.06 -6.87
CA LEU A 373 18.37 -3.80 -5.55
C LEU A 373 18.37 -5.11 -4.74
N ILE A 374 19.16 -5.16 -3.69
CA ILE A 374 19.47 -6.37 -2.92
C ILE A 374 18.79 -6.28 -1.57
N PHE A 375 17.82 -7.16 -1.32
CA PHE A 375 17.22 -7.36 0.00
C PHE A 375 17.97 -8.49 0.71
N SER A 376 18.85 -8.11 1.64
CA SER A 376 19.61 -9.04 2.49
C SER A 376 18.90 -9.21 3.83
N LEU A 377 18.23 -10.35 4.00
CA LEU A 377 17.45 -10.65 5.21
C LEU A 377 18.24 -11.52 6.21
N GLU A 378 19.40 -12.05 5.81
CA GLU A 378 20.24 -12.93 6.62
C GLU A 378 21.59 -12.30 6.97
N MET A 379 22.18 -11.50 6.07
CA MET A 379 23.55 -11.02 6.18
C MET A 379 23.62 -9.50 6.16
N MET A 380 24.61 -8.94 6.89
CA MET A 380 24.88 -7.51 6.86
C MET A 380 25.49 -7.08 5.51
N THR A 381 25.21 -5.86 5.10
CA THR A 381 25.74 -5.22 3.88
C THR A 381 27.27 -5.32 3.81
N TRP A 382 27.95 -5.04 4.91
CA TRP A 382 29.43 -5.10 4.96
C TRP A 382 29.99 -6.50 4.73
N GLU A 383 29.28 -7.55 5.15
CA GLU A 383 29.69 -8.94 4.88
C GLU A 383 29.55 -9.29 3.41
N LEU A 384 28.46 -8.85 2.75
CA LEU A 384 28.24 -9.05 1.33
C LEU A 384 29.27 -8.27 0.50
N MET A 385 29.52 -7.00 0.84
CA MET A 385 30.56 -6.19 0.21
C MET A 385 31.95 -6.82 0.35
N ALA A 386 32.30 -7.32 1.54
CA ALA A 386 33.58 -7.99 1.75
C ALA A 386 33.73 -9.28 0.95
N ARG A 387 32.64 -10.03 0.72
CA ARG A 387 32.63 -11.19 -0.18
C ARG A 387 32.87 -10.79 -1.62
N SER A 388 32.29 -9.69 -2.08
CA SER A 388 32.53 -9.15 -3.43
C SER A 388 33.98 -8.67 -3.59
N VAL A 389 34.52 -7.89 -2.64
CA VAL A 389 35.94 -7.47 -2.67
C VAL A 389 36.88 -8.68 -2.58
N SER A 390 36.55 -9.70 -1.78
CA SER A 390 37.31 -10.97 -1.70
C SER A 390 37.35 -11.67 -3.07
N ARG A 391 36.20 -11.74 -3.76
CA ARG A 391 36.11 -12.31 -5.12
C ARG A 391 36.92 -11.50 -6.10
N GLU A 392 36.87 -10.16 -6.06
CA GLU A 392 37.72 -9.32 -6.90
C GLU A 392 39.22 -9.57 -6.66
N SER A 393 39.63 -9.68 -5.39
CA SER A 393 41.03 -9.99 -5.08
C SER A 393 41.46 -11.35 -5.60
N PHE A 394 40.55 -12.33 -5.61
CA PHE A 394 40.83 -13.67 -6.17
C PHE A 394 40.92 -13.64 -7.70
N LEU A 395 40.02 -12.91 -8.37
CA LEU A 395 40.02 -12.80 -9.84
C LEU A 395 41.19 -12.00 -10.38
N LEU A 396 41.68 -11.01 -9.66
CA LEU A 396 42.85 -10.20 -10.01
C LEU A 396 44.19 -10.94 -9.84
N ASP A 397 44.25 -11.93 -8.94
CA ASP A 397 45.46 -12.73 -8.76
C ASP A 397 45.47 -13.89 -9.74
N THR A 398 46.12 -13.69 -10.87
CA THR A 398 46.27 -14.71 -11.94
C THR A 398 47.37 -15.72 -11.66
N SER A 399 48.08 -15.61 -10.52
CA SER A 399 49.13 -16.56 -10.16
C SER A 399 48.56 -17.96 -9.86
N ALA A 400 49.29 -19.01 -10.19
CA ALA A 400 48.83 -20.40 -10.01
C ALA A 400 48.39 -20.73 -8.55
N ARG A 401 48.97 -20.03 -7.58
CA ARG A 401 48.65 -20.24 -6.13
C ARG A 401 47.76 -19.18 -5.54
N ARG A 402 47.38 -18.15 -6.27
CA ARG A 402 46.54 -17.02 -5.86
C ARG A 402 46.88 -16.50 -4.44
N ARG A 403 48.20 -16.27 -4.20
CA ARG A 403 48.73 -15.92 -2.86
C ARG A 403 48.31 -14.55 -2.38
N LEU A 404 48.03 -13.62 -3.28
CA LEU A 404 47.61 -12.27 -2.95
C LEU A 404 46.11 -12.18 -2.66
N ALA A 405 45.31 -13.16 -3.07
CA ALA A 405 43.88 -13.18 -2.82
C ALA A 405 43.58 -13.18 -1.32
N LYS A 406 42.58 -12.36 -0.93
CA LYS A 406 42.16 -12.20 0.47
C LYS A 406 40.79 -12.76 0.67
N THR A 407 40.61 -13.58 1.74
CA THR A 407 39.29 -14.08 2.12
C THR A 407 38.38 -12.94 2.57
N ALA A 408 37.05 -13.12 2.55
CA ALA A 408 36.10 -12.12 3.05
C ALA A 408 36.43 -11.66 4.49
N ARG A 409 36.83 -12.58 5.36
CA ARG A 409 37.30 -12.22 6.72
C ARG A 409 38.62 -11.46 6.69
N GLY A 410 39.52 -11.75 5.74
CA GLY A 410 40.77 -11.00 5.54
C GLY A 410 40.52 -9.56 5.06
N VAL A 411 39.41 -9.33 4.37
CA VAL A 411 38.96 -7.99 3.94
C VAL A 411 38.34 -7.22 5.09
N LEU A 412 37.45 -7.86 5.89
CA LEU A 412 36.71 -7.19 6.97
C LEU A 412 37.54 -6.89 8.24
N ASP A 413 38.46 -7.79 8.58
CA ASP A 413 39.22 -7.67 9.82
C ASP A 413 40.46 -6.80 9.63
N GLY A 414 40.33 -5.49 9.83
CA GLY A 414 41.41 -4.52 9.72
C GLY A 414 42.63 -4.83 10.60
N ARG A 415 42.49 -5.61 11.69
CA ARG A 415 43.63 -6.05 12.53
C ARG A 415 44.56 -6.98 11.76
N ARG A 416 44.05 -7.76 10.82
CA ARG A 416 44.85 -8.64 9.97
C ARG A 416 45.71 -7.87 8.99
N TRP A 417 45.30 -6.64 8.62
CA TRP A 417 46.03 -5.81 7.66
C TRP A 417 47.43 -5.41 8.18
N ALA A 418 47.59 -5.32 9.51
CA ALA A 418 48.90 -5.06 10.11
C ALA A 418 49.95 -6.16 9.81
N GLY A 419 49.48 -7.37 9.50
CA GLY A 419 50.35 -8.49 9.07
C GLY A 419 50.49 -8.67 7.58
N TYR A 420 49.86 -7.80 6.76
CA TYR A 420 49.96 -7.86 5.31
C TYR A 420 51.22 -7.15 4.79
N SER A 421 51.86 -7.75 3.79
CA SER A 421 52.96 -7.09 3.07
C SER A 421 52.43 -5.88 2.28
N ALA A 422 53.35 -5.00 1.85
CA ALA A 422 52.99 -3.89 0.96
C ALA A 422 52.33 -4.38 -0.34
N GLN A 423 52.76 -5.56 -0.85
CA GLN A 423 52.15 -6.17 -2.05
C GLN A 423 50.72 -6.67 -1.77
N ASP A 424 50.47 -7.25 -0.58
CA ASP A 424 49.11 -7.67 -0.17
C ASP A 424 48.17 -6.48 -0.06
N LEU A 425 48.64 -5.40 0.54
CA LEU A 425 47.84 -4.17 0.69
C LEU A 425 47.53 -3.52 -0.65
N ALA A 426 48.54 -3.40 -1.53
CA ALA A 426 48.33 -2.87 -2.87
C ALA A 426 47.36 -3.70 -3.70
N HIS A 427 47.40 -5.03 -3.56
CA HIS A 427 46.48 -5.94 -4.24
C HIS A 427 45.07 -5.80 -3.71
N LEU A 428 44.91 -5.64 -2.39
CA LEU A 428 43.59 -5.43 -1.74
C LEU A 428 43.01 -4.06 -2.15
N GLU A 429 43.82 -3.01 -2.23
CA GLU A 429 43.42 -1.69 -2.72
C GLU A 429 42.95 -1.73 -4.18
N LEU A 430 43.64 -2.49 -5.02
CA LEU A 430 43.22 -2.70 -6.40
C LEU A 430 41.87 -3.41 -6.49
N ALA A 431 41.64 -4.43 -5.65
CA ALA A 431 40.37 -5.15 -5.58
C ALA A 431 39.23 -4.23 -5.10
N GLN A 432 39.48 -3.39 -4.10
CA GLN A 432 38.51 -2.38 -3.62
C GLN A 432 38.19 -1.34 -4.69
N THR A 433 39.21 -0.87 -5.41
CA THR A 433 39.05 0.09 -6.52
C THR A 433 38.21 -0.50 -7.64
N ARG A 434 38.47 -1.76 -8.00
CA ARG A 434 37.67 -2.46 -9.00
C ARG A 434 36.21 -2.64 -8.55
N TYR A 435 35.99 -3.06 -7.33
CA TYR A 435 34.65 -3.13 -6.74
C TYR A 435 33.95 -1.77 -6.77
N ALA A 436 34.61 -0.71 -6.32
CA ALA A 436 34.06 0.64 -6.27
C ALA A 436 33.62 1.16 -7.65
N SER A 437 34.27 0.72 -8.74
CA SER A 437 33.95 1.16 -10.11
C SER A 437 32.50 0.80 -10.52
N TYR A 438 31.95 -0.29 -10.01
CA TYR A 438 30.59 -0.75 -10.32
C TYR A 438 29.64 -0.73 -9.10
N ALA A 439 30.15 -0.57 -7.88
CA ALA A 439 29.35 -0.61 -6.64
C ALA A 439 28.24 0.45 -6.60
N LYS A 440 28.35 1.54 -7.38
CA LYS A 440 27.29 2.56 -7.54
C LYS A 440 25.97 2.00 -8.10
N HIS A 441 26.00 0.80 -8.68
CA HIS A 441 24.84 0.09 -9.19
C HIS A 441 24.33 -1.00 -8.24
N LEU A 442 24.91 -1.13 -7.03
CA LEU A 442 24.48 -2.09 -6.02
C LEU A 442 23.80 -1.35 -4.86
N TYR A 443 22.52 -1.60 -4.65
CA TYR A 443 21.69 -0.96 -3.63
C TYR A 443 21.26 -1.98 -2.60
N PHE A 444 21.78 -1.89 -1.38
CA PHE A 444 21.48 -2.83 -0.31
C PHE A 444 20.33 -2.33 0.58
N ARG A 445 19.49 -3.26 0.96
CA ARG A 445 18.44 -3.10 1.97
C ARG A 445 18.58 -4.24 2.95
N GLU A 446 19.07 -3.92 4.13
CA GLU A 446 19.08 -4.87 5.23
C GLU A 446 17.66 -4.99 5.79
N GLY A 447 17.28 -6.20 6.10
CA GLY A 447 15.99 -6.49 6.71
C GLY A 447 16.11 -7.66 7.66
N ASP A 448 14.99 -7.99 8.26
CA ASP A 448 14.84 -9.09 9.22
C ASP A 448 13.50 -9.81 8.96
N HIS A 449 13.10 -10.65 9.91
CA HIS A 449 11.84 -11.39 9.86
C HIS A 449 10.57 -10.52 9.99
N GLU A 450 10.70 -9.19 10.22
CA GLU A 450 9.59 -8.22 10.16
C GLU A 450 9.48 -7.57 8.78
N THR A 451 10.48 -7.77 7.92
CA THR A 451 10.52 -7.20 6.57
C THR A 451 9.56 -7.94 5.64
N GLY A 452 8.44 -7.31 5.32
CA GLY A 452 7.36 -7.88 4.53
C GLY A 452 7.34 -7.46 3.06
N LEU A 453 6.38 -8.00 2.31
CA LEU A 453 6.19 -7.71 0.87
C LEU A 453 5.94 -6.23 0.57
N ASP A 454 5.25 -5.52 1.45
CA ASP A 454 4.92 -4.11 1.21
C ASP A 454 6.16 -3.23 1.29
N TYR A 455 7.11 -3.54 2.17
CA TYR A 455 8.41 -2.89 2.19
C TYR A 455 9.19 -3.14 0.89
N ILE A 456 9.23 -4.39 0.41
CA ILE A 456 9.89 -4.74 -0.86
C ILE A 456 9.27 -3.96 -2.02
N ARG A 457 7.94 -3.88 -2.10
CA ARG A 457 7.22 -3.12 -3.13
C ARG A 457 7.53 -1.63 -3.06
N ALA A 458 7.48 -1.06 -1.86
CA ALA A 458 7.77 0.36 -1.63
C ALA A 458 9.19 0.73 -2.05
N GLU A 459 10.20 -0.07 -1.70
CA GLU A 459 11.60 0.18 -2.06
C GLU A 459 11.85 0.01 -3.57
N VAL A 460 11.19 -0.95 -4.22
CA VAL A 460 11.25 -1.08 -5.69
C VAL A 460 10.63 0.15 -6.37
N ALA A 461 9.45 0.58 -5.92
CA ALA A 461 8.78 1.76 -6.46
C ALA A 461 9.62 3.04 -6.24
N ARG A 462 10.19 3.18 -5.04
CA ARG A 462 11.09 4.27 -4.69
C ARG A 462 12.33 4.29 -5.57
N HIS A 463 12.98 3.14 -5.79
CA HIS A 463 14.16 3.05 -6.65
C HIS A 463 13.84 3.52 -8.07
N ILE A 464 12.72 3.05 -8.65
CA ILE A 464 12.29 3.46 -9.99
C ILE A 464 12.00 4.96 -10.04
N ALA A 465 11.33 5.52 -9.02
CA ALA A 465 11.00 6.94 -8.97
C ALA A 465 12.24 7.84 -8.84
N GLU A 466 13.22 7.44 -8.01
CA GLU A 466 14.42 8.25 -7.75
C GLU A 466 15.48 8.13 -8.86
N THR A 467 15.61 6.97 -9.48
CA THR A 467 16.68 6.71 -10.47
C THR A 467 16.20 6.73 -11.93
N GLY A 468 14.89 6.58 -12.15
CA GLY A 468 14.32 6.35 -13.49
C GLY A 468 14.69 4.98 -14.09
N GLN A 469 15.39 4.11 -13.33
CA GLN A 469 15.87 2.81 -13.78
C GLN A 469 15.07 1.67 -13.14
N LYS A 470 14.85 0.61 -13.92
CA LYS A 470 14.26 -0.63 -13.41
C LYS A 470 15.37 -1.52 -12.87
N PRO A 471 15.45 -1.77 -11.55
CA PRO A 471 16.50 -2.62 -10.99
C PRO A 471 16.26 -4.09 -11.28
N VAL A 472 17.33 -4.88 -11.30
CA VAL A 472 17.21 -6.31 -10.99
C VAL A 472 17.07 -6.45 -9.49
N VAL A 473 16.07 -7.21 -9.04
CA VAL A 473 15.78 -7.38 -7.61
C VAL A 473 16.37 -8.71 -7.14
N LEU A 474 17.25 -8.68 -6.15
CA LEU A 474 17.78 -9.89 -5.48
C LEU A 474 17.20 -9.99 -4.06
N ILE A 475 16.66 -11.16 -3.71
CA ILE A 475 16.09 -11.43 -2.38
C ILE A 475 16.81 -12.63 -1.76
N ASP A 476 17.48 -12.44 -0.63
CA ASP A 476 18.22 -13.46 0.11
C ASP A 476 17.70 -13.53 1.56
N TYR A 477 16.79 -14.47 1.88
CA TYR A 477 16.09 -15.46 1.09
C TYR A 477 14.57 -15.48 1.40
N LEU A 478 13.78 -16.16 0.58
CA LEU A 478 12.31 -16.11 0.58
C LEU A 478 11.66 -16.47 1.93
N GLN A 479 12.18 -17.47 2.63
CA GLN A 479 11.58 -18.00 3.86
C GLN A 479 11.75 -17.08 5.08
N ILE A 480 12.56 -16.00 4.99
CA ILE A 480 12.69 -14.98 6.06
C ILE A 480 11.69 -13.84 5.88
N ILE A 481 11.15 -13.63 4.66
CA ILE A 481 10.16 -12.58 4.44
C ILE A 481 9.01 -12.74 5.43
N ALA A 482 8.64 -11.63 6.09
CA ALA A 482 7.55 -11.60 7.07
C ALA A 482 6.26 -12.22 6.50
N PRO A 483 5.53 -13.01 7.28
CA PRO A 483 4.31 -13.65 6.83
C PRO A 483 3.27 -12.62 6.38
N VAL A 484 2.56 -12.93 5.30
CA VAL A 484 1.46 -12.10 4.81
C VAL A 484 0.28 -12.11 5.79
N ASP A 485 0.07 -13.25 6.44
CA ASP A 485 -0.95 -13.41 7.47
C ASP A 485 -0.43 -14.41 8.53
N VAL A 486 -0.48 -14.00 9.80
CA VAL A 486 -0.02 -14.83 10.95
C VAL A 486 -0.88 -16.07 11.19
N HIS A 487 -2.09 -16.12 10.63
CA HIS A 487 -2.99 -17.27 10.73
C HIS A 487 -2.74 -18.33 9.65
N PHE A 488 -1.91 -18.02 8.65
CA PHE A 488 -1.55 -18.98 7.61
C PHE A 488 -0.35 -19.83 8.04
N THR A 489 -0.30 -21.04 7.48
CA THR A 489 0.91 -21.88 7.60
C THR A 489 2.07 -21.24 6.82
N ASP A 490 3.32 -21.60 7.18
CA ASP A 490 4.52 -21.14 6.46
C ASP A 490 4.42 -21.39 4.95
N LYS A 491 3.87 -22.54 4.58
CA LYS A 491 3.64 -22.89 3.17
C LYS A 491 2.67 -21.93 2.49
N GLN A 492 1.52 -21.64 3.10
CA GLN A 492 0.53 -20.71 2.55
C GLN A 492 1.08 -19.29 2.44
N ASN A 493 1.86 -18.85 3.44
CA ASN A 493 2.52 -17.56 3.41
C ASN A 493 3.54 -17.49 2.27
N LEU A 494 4.37 -18.51 2.12
CA LEU A 494 5.37 -18.57 1.04
C LEU A 494 4.71 -18.60 -0.34
N ASP A 495 3.60 -19.33 -0.52
CA ASP A 495 2.81 -19.32 -1.76
C ASP A 495 2.35 -17.90 -2.13
N ARG A 496 1.82 -17.17 -1.15
CA ARG A 496 1.36 -15.79 -1.36
C ARG A 496 2.52 -14.84 -1.66
N ILE A 497 3.65 -15.01 -0.96
CA ILE A 497 4.87 -14.23 -1.21
C ILE A 497 5.34 -14.42 -2.65
N VAL A 498 5.47 -15.65 -3.11
CA VAL A 498 5.94 -15.96 -4.46
C VAL A 498 4.99 -15.46 -5.54
N CYS A 499 3.67 -15.63 -5.33
CA CYS A 499 2.65 -15.07 -6.23
C CYS A 499 2.74 -13.54 -6.30
N ALA A 500 2.94 -12.88 -5.16
CA ALA A 500 3.07 -11.42 -5.10
C ALA A 500 4.34 -10.92 -5.78
N LEU A 501 5.47 -11.60 -5.62
CA LEU A 501 6.72 -11.29 -6.34
C LEU A 501 6.57 -11.49 -7.85
N LYS A 502 5.86 -12.55 -8.28
CA LYS A 502 5.56 -12.75 -9.69
C LYS A 502 4.67 -11.64 -10.24
N LYS A 503 3.67 -11.20 -9.48
CA LYS A 503 2.83 -10.05 -9.84
C LYS A 503 3.67 -8.77 -9.96
N LEU A 504 4.55 -8.49 -9.00
CA LEU A 504 5.46 -7.34 -9.00
C LEU A 504 6.37 -7.34 -10.24
N SER A 505 6.98 -8.50 -10.56
CA SER A 505 7.79 -8.68 -11.77
C SER A 505 7.02 -8.31 -13.04
N ARG A 506 5.77 -8.81 -13.18
CA ARG A 506 4.94 -8.53 -14.36
C ARG A 506 4.47 -7.08 -14.45
N GLN A 507 4.07 -6.49 -13.33
CA GLN A 507 3.56 -5.12 -13.29
C GLN A 507 4.60 -4.07 -13.71
N HIS A 508 5.84 -4.26 -13.31
CA HIS A 508 6.91 -3.30 -13.60
C HIS A 508 7.87 -3.76 -14.71
N GLY A 509 7.71 -4.99 -15.23
CA GLY A 509 8.67 -5.58 -16.17
C GLY A 509 10.05 -5.68 -15.52
N LEU A 510 10.15 -6.45 -14.42
CA LEU A 510 11.37 -6.61 -13.61
C LEU A 510 11.88 -8.04 -13.65
N THR A 511 13.21 -8.18 -13.60
CA THR A 511 13.87 -9.44 -13.27
C THR A 511 14.01 -9.55 -11.76
N ILE A 512 13.48 -10.61 -11.16
CA ILE A 512 13.60 -10.90 -9.72
C ILE A 512 14.34 -12.21 -9.55
N LEU A 513 15.48 -12.17 -8.85
CA LEU A 513 16.26 -13.33 -8.40
C LEU A 513 15.95 -13.58 -6.93
N ALA A 514 15.33 -14.70 -6.60
CA ALA A 514 14.97 -15.04 -5.24
C ALA A 514 15.67 -16.33 -4.80
N ILE A 515 16.28 -16.32 -3.64
CA ILE A 515 16.94 -17.49 -3.07
C ILE A 515 15.94 -18.29 -2.24
N SER A 516 15.95 -19.62 -2.40
CA SER A 516 15.18 -20.56 -1.62
C SER A 516 16.09 -21.60 -0.96
N SER A 517 15.80 -21.97 0.29
CA SER A 517 16.55 -22.99 1.00
C SER A 517 15.78 -24.31 0.99
N PHE A 518 16.46 -25.42 0.68
CA PHE A 518 15.89 -26.77 0.73
C PHE A 518 16.03 -27.38 2.13
N ASN A 519 15.12 -28.30 2.43
CA ASN A 519 15.17 -29.09 3.67
C ASN A 519 16.39 -30.02 3.72
N ARG A 520 16.75 -30.46 4.92
CA ARG A 520 17.90 -31.35 5.17
C ARG A 520 17.82 -32.68 4.44
N GLU A 521 16.64 -33.20 4.22
CA GLU A 521 16.40 -34.45 3.48
C GLU A 521 16.98 -34.44 2.07
N ASN A 522 17.09 -33.26 1.46
CA ASN A 522 17.63 -33.07 0.11
C ASN A 522 19.18 -33.03 0.05
N TYR A 523 19.89 -33.17 1.17
CA TYR A 523 21.36 -32.96 1.21
C TYR A 523 22.15 -33.94 0.32
N ASN A 524 21.75 -35.19 0.27
CA ASN A 524 22.41 -36.20 -0.53
C ASN A 524 21.66 -36.59 -1.81
N LEU A 525 20.47 -36.02 -2.01
CA LEU A 525 19.63 -36.29 -3.15
C LEU A 525 19.99 -35.39 -4.34
N GLU A 526 19.74 -35.90 -5.53
CA GLU A 526 19.78 -35.09 -6.71
C GLU A 526 18.68 -34.04 -6.68
N VAL A 527 19.03 -32.79 -6.96
CA VAL A 527 18.05 -31.69 -6.95
C VAL A 527 17.00 -31.90 -8.03
N SER A 528 15.74 -31.76 -7.63
CA SER A 528 14.58 -31.88 -8.51
C SER A 528 13.52 -30.85 -8.15
N MET A 529 12.46 -30.74 -8.96
CA MET A 529 11.33 -29.87 -8.63
C MET A 529 10.65 -30.25 -7.31
N ASN A 530 10.78 -31.50 -6.87
CA ASN A 530 10.21 -31.94 -5.59
C ASN A 530 10.85 -31.23 -4.38
N ALA A 531 12.12 -30.86 -4.47
CA ALA A 531 12.80 -30.08 -3.42
C ALA A 531 12.17 -28.71 -3.18
N PHE A 532 11.44 -28.17 -4.19
CA PHE A 532 10.68 -26.93 -4.08
C PHE A 532 9.22 -27.15 -3.66
N LYS A 533 8.66 -28.37 -3.79
CA LYS A 533 7.24 -28.64 -3.46
C LYS A 533 6.89 -28.47 -1.99
N GLU A 534 7.85 -28.68 -1.11
CA GLU A 534 7.67 -28.41 0.32
C GLU A 534 7.55 -26.92 0.63
N SER A 535 8.05 -26.10 -0.29
CA SER A 535 8.04 -24.63 -0.23
C SER A 535 6.84 -24.03 -0.94
N GLY A 536 5.75 -24.77 -1.17
CA GLY A 536 4.52 -24.28 -1.75
C GLY A 536 4.55 -24.06 -3.27
N GLY A 537 3.82 -23.04 -3.78
CA GLY A 537 3.62 -22.78 -5.21
C GLY A 537 4.82 -22.18 -5.96
N ILE A 538 6.06 -22.31 -5.45
CA ILE A 538 7.26 -21.83 -6.14
C ILE A 538 7.36 -22.45 -7.54
N ASP A 539 7.10 -23.77 -7.64
CA ASP A 539 7.16 -24.51 -8.89
C ASP A 539 6.12 -24.04 -9.92
N TYR A 540 4.97 -23.53 -9.47
CA TYR A 540 3.94 -22.97 -10.35
C TYR A 540 4.20 -21.52 -10.76
N SER A 541 4.67 -20.70 -9.83
CA SER A 541 4.75 -19.23 -10.02
C SER A 541 6.05 -18.75 -10.67
N ALA A 542 7.19 -19.41 -10.38
CA ALA A 542 8.47 -19.03 -10.98
C ALA A 542 8.49 -19.26 -12.51
N ASP A 543 9.17 -18.39 -13.23
CA ASP A 543 9.42 -18.54 -14.67
C ASP A 543 10.59 -19.49 -14.90
N VAL A 544 11.62 -19.38 -14.07
CA VAL A 544 12.81 -20.22 -14.11
C VAL A 544 13.12 -20.74 -12.71
N LEU A 545 13.36 -22.04 -12.60
CA LEU A 545 13.83 -22.70 -11.38
C LEU A 545 15.24 -23.21 -11.59
N LEU A 546 16.16 -22.76 -10.76
CA LEU A 546 17.55 -23.15 -10.75
C LEU A 546 17.86 -23.95 -9.48
N GLY A 547 18.45 -25.11 -9.63
CA GLY A 547 18.89 -25.94 -8.52
C GLY A 547 20.42 -26.03 -8.48
N LEU A 548 21.03 -25.48 -7.43
CA LEU A 548 22.48 -25.58 -7.21
C LEU A 548 22.75 -26.79 -6.30
N GLN A 549 23.56 -27.73 -6.78
CA GLN A 549 23.93 -28.94 -6.03
C GLN A 549 25.43 -29.24 -6.08
N ALA A 550 25.87 -30.13 -5.20
CA ALA A 550 27.19 -30.71 -5.32
C ALA A 550 27.22 -31.69 -6.51
N ARG A 551 28.30 -31.69 -7.27
CA ARG A 551 28.47 -32.61 -8.40
C ARG A 551 28.46 -34.06 -7.90
N GLY A 552 27.62 -34.87 -8.50
CA GLY A 552 27.46 -36.28 -8.10
C GLY A 552 26.41 -36.53 -7.01
N ALA A 553 25.69 -35.51 -6.53
CA ALA A 553 24.55 -35.70 -5.63
C ALA A 553 23.56 -36.73 -6.21
N GLY A 554 22.99 -37.57 -5.36
CA GLY A 554 22.08 -38.66 -5.76
C GLY A 554 22.76 -39.94 -6.25
N ARG A 555 24.10 -39.97 -6.41
CA ARG A 555 24.82 -41.18 -6.81
C ARG A 555 25.12 -42.07 -5.58
N PRO A 556 25.19 -43.40 -5.75
CA PRO A 556 25.57 -44.30 -4.68
C PRO A 556 26.94 -43.92 -4.07
N GLY A 557 27.02 -43.84 -2.75
CA GLY A 557 28.26 -43.48 -2.04
C GLY A 557 28.54 -41.97 -1.96
N PHE A 558 27.67 -41.10 -2.48
CA PHE A 558 27.83 -39.66 -2.36
C PHE A 558 27.68 -39.21 -0.90
N ASN A 559 28.61 -38.35 -0.43
CA ASN A 559 28.58 -37.76 0.89
C ASN A 559 28.83 -36.26 0.82
N ILE A 560 27.81 -35.48 1.17
CA ILE A 560 27.86 -34.02 1.12
C ILE A 560 28.92 -33.42 2.04
N ASP A 561 29.20 -34.04 3.19
CA ASP A 561 30.19 -33.54 4.15
C ASP A 561 31.62 -33.71 3.68
N GLU A 562 31.90 -34.74 2.89
CA GLU A 562 33.18 -34.88 2.16
C GLU A 562 33.32 -33.82 1.09
N GLU A 563 32.25 -33.55 0.31
CA GLU A 563 32.24 -32.53 -0.73
C GLU A 563 32.42 -31.12 -0.16
N LYS A 564 31.93 -30.86 1.04
CA LYS A 564 32.12 -29.56 1.73
C LYS A 564 33.56 -29.32 2.21
N ARG A 565 34.40 -30.35 2.28
CA ARG A 565 35.82 -30.23 2.69
C ARG A 565 36.76 -29.94 1.53
N LYS A 566 36.32 -30.12 0.30
CA LYS A 566 37.14 -29.85 -0.90
C LYS A 566 37.33 -28.36 -1.12
N ASP A 567 38.43 -27.98 -1.77
CA ASP A 567 38.71 -26.63 -2.22
C ASP A 567 39.55 -26.67 -3.53
N PRO A 568 39.03 -26.30 -4.68
CA PRO A 568 37.66 -25.86 -4.93
C PRO A 568 36.64 -26.99 -4.74
N ARG A 569 35.37 -26.60 -4.56
CA ARG A 569 34.23 -27.50 -4.46
C ARG A 569 33.55 -27.64 -5.81
N GLU A 570 33.41 -28.87 -6.27
CA GLU A 570 32.71 -29.16 -7.52
C GLU A 570 31.20 -28.98 -7.32
N ARG A 571 30.58 -28.14 -8.11
CA ARG A 571 29.15 -27.84 -8.13
C ARG A 571 28.58 -28.03 -9.51
N GLU A 572 27.28 -28.14 -9.58
CA GLU A 572 26.56 -28.06 -10.86
C GLU A 572 25.25 -27.29 -10.65
N LEU A 573 24.91 -26.47 -11.62
CA LEU A 573 23.67 -25.74 -11.68
C LEU A 573 22.74 -26.45 -12.67
N LYS A 574 21.54 -26.81 -12.21
CA LYS A 574 20.50 -27.42 -13.03
C LYS A 574 19.35 -26.46 -13.25
N ILE A 575 18.89 -26.36 -14.48
CA ILE A 575 17.66 -25.66 -14.79
C ILE A 575 16.54 -26.69 -14.69
N LEU A 576 15.71 -26.57 -13.66
CA LEU A 576 14.62 -27.51 -13.36
C LEU A 576 13.32 -27.10 -14.05
N LYS A 577 13.16 -25.82 -14.34
CA LYS A 577 12.06 -25.24 -15.07
C LYS A 577 12.53 -24.03 -15.85
N ASN A 578 12.08 -23.90 -17.09
CA ASN A 578 12.23 -22.71 -17.91
C ASN A 578 10.98 -22.57 -18.77
N ARG A 579 10.25 -21.48 -18.61
CA ARG A 579 9.01 -21.25 -19.37
C ARG A 579 9.27 -20.81 -20.81
N SER A 580 10.44 -20.26 -21.09
CA SER A 580 10.73 -19.60 -22.36
C SER A 580 11.73 -20.37 -23.25
N ALA A 581 12.47 -21.33 -22.66
CA ALA A 581 13.49 -22.10 -23.40
C ALA A 581 13.61 -23.55 -22.86
N ALA A 582 14.47 -24.35 -23.45
CA ALA A 582 14.78 -25.70 -23.01
C ALA A 582 15.50 -25.70 -21.65
N LEU A 583 15.50 -26.84 -20.96
CA LEU A 583 16.17 -26.98 -19.66
C LEU A 583 17.71 -27.04 -19.77
N GLY A 584 18.23 -27.43 -20.91
CA GLY A 584 19.66 -27.60 -21.13
C GLY A 584 20.29 -28.75 -20.37
N GLN A 585 21.61 -28.80 -20.39
CA GLN A 585 22.39 -29.74 -19.57
C GLN A 585 22.82 -29.08 -18.26
N PRO A 586 23.14 -29.84 -17.20
CA PRO A 586 23.68 -29.28 -15.98
C PRO A 586 24.99 -28.51 -16.27
N ILE A 587 25.10 -27.30 -15.73
CA ILE A 587 26.23 -26.42 -15.91
C ILE A 587 27.27 -26.72 -14.83
N PRO A 588 28.47 -27.21 -15.17
CA PRO A 588 29.51 -27.50 -14.19
C PRO A 588 30.11 -26.20 -13.64
N LEU A 589 30.30 -26.15 -12.32
CA LEU A 589 30.84 -25.01 -11.62
C LEU A 589 31.91 -25.45 -10.62
N ARG A 590 32.96 -24.65 -10.48
CA ARG A 590 33.93 -24.74 -9.38
C ARG A 590 33.71 -23.59 -8.42
N TYR A 591 33.47 -23.92 -7.15
CA TYR A 591 33.22 -22.96 -6.08
C TYR A 591 34.42 -22.86 -5.14
N TYR A 592 34.94 -21.67 -4.96
CA TYR A 592 36.01 -21.30 -4.03
C TYR A 592 35.40 -20.61 -2.79
N PRO A 593 35.09 -21.36 -1.73
CA PRO A 593 34.32 -20.81 -0.61
C PRO A 593 35.02 -19.67 0.12
N ALA A 594 36.34 -19.76 0.25
CA ALA A 594 37.16 -18.76 0.93
C ALA A 594 37.04 -17.37 0.28
N PHE A 595 36.76 -17.34 -1.02
CA PHE A 595 36.71 -16.12 -1.84
C PHE A 595 35.29 -15.82 -2.38
N SER A 596 34.31 -16.64 -2.03
CA SER A 596 32.93 -16.50 -2.54
C SER A 596 32.87 -16.42 -4.06
N CYS A 597 33.70 -17.17 -4.76
CA CYS A 597 33.88 -17.15 -6.21
C CYS A 597 33.44 -18.44 -6.86
N PHE A 598 32.66 -18.34 -7.93
CA PHE A 598 32.32 -19.42 -8.85
C PHE A 598 33.01 -19.22 -10.17
N GLU A 599 33.53 -20.28 -10.75
CA GLU A 599 34.05 -20.35 -12.14
C GLU A 599 33.30 -21.46 -12.86
N GLU A 600 32.94 -21.25 -14.12
CA GLU A 600 32.45 -22.34 -14.98
C GLU A 600 33.58 -23.34 -15.25
N GLY A 601 33.24 -24.62 -15.20
CA GLY A 601 34.20 -25.71 -15.33
C GLY A 601 34.48 -26.14 -16.75
#